data_e82f8d07e15d9ba990d7948a5b0a30d0
#
_entry.id   e82f8d07e15d9ba990d7948a5b0a30d0
#
_cell.length_a   1.000
_cell.length_b   1.000
_cell.length_c   1.000
_cell.angle_alpha   90.00
_cell.angle_beta   90.00
_cell.angle_gamma   90.00
#
_symmetry.space_group_name_H-M   'P 1'
#
loop_
_entity.id
_entity.type
_entity.pdbx_description
1 polymer ?
#
loop_
_entity_poly.entity_id
_entity_poly.type
_entity_poly.pdbx_seq_one_letter_code
_entity_poly.pdbx_strand_id
1 'polypeptide(L)' 'MKNNIKQLRNELKISQKDLAESLKVSRQTINAIETGKFDPSLTLTIKITRFFNKNLEEIFLMEKE' A
#
# COMPACT_ATOMS: atom_id res chain seq x y z
N MET A 1 2.47 10.39 -1.66
CA MET A 1 2.44 9.79 -3.02
C MET A 1 1.09 9.12 -3.24
N LYS A 2 0.48 9.37 -4.39
CA LYS A 2 -0.78 8.72 -4.74
C LYS A 2 -0.56 7.24 -5.00
N ASN A 3 -1.54 6.42 -4.63
CA ASN A 3 -1.44 4.98 -4.81
C ASN A 3 -2.82 4.34 -4.92
N ASN A 4 -2.83 3.08 -5.32
CA ASN A 4 -4.03 2.29 -5.51
C ASN A 4 -4.24 1.24 -4.40
N ILE A 5 -3.57 1.40 -3.27
CA ILE A 5 -3.61 0.37 -2.21
C ILE A 5 -5.04 0.15 -1.71
N LYS A 6 -5.77 1.22 -1.45
CA LYS A 6 -7.15 1.09 -0.97
C LYS A 6 -8.02 0.34 -1.96
N GLN A 7 -7.89 0.65 -3.26
CA GLN A 7 -8.65 -0.01 -4.31
C GLN A 7 -8.28 -1.49 -4.38
N LEU A 8 -6.98 -1.81 -4.38
CA LEU A 8 -6.53 -3.19 -4.44
C LEU A 8 -6.98 -3.99 -3.22
N ARG A 9 -6.92 -3.34 -2.05
CA ARG A 9 -7.38 -3.95 -0.80
C ARG A 9 -8.88 -4.27 -0.87
N ASN A 10 -9.67 -3.32 -1.39
CA ASN A 10 -11.11 -3.51 -1.53
C ASN A 10 -11.46 -4.62 -2.52
N GLU A 11 -10.68 -4.75 -3.59
CA GLU A 11 -10.86 -5.85 -4.55
C GLU A 11 -10.66 -7.20 -3.90
N LEU A 12 -9.75 -7.28 -2.94
CA LEU A 12 -9.50 -8.50 -2.18
C LEU A 12 -10.44 -8.64 -0.97
N LYS A 13 -11.26 -7.64 -0.71
CA LYS A 13 -12.21 -7.62 0.41
C LYS A 13 -11.52 -7.75 1.76
N ILE A 14 -10.36 -7.10 1.92
CA ILE A 14 -9.64 -7.09 3.18
C ILE A 14 -9.63 -5.68 3.76
N SER A 15 -9.57 -5.60 5.09
CA SER A 15 -9.54 -4.34 5.82
C SER A 15 -8.12 -3.78 5.91
N GLN A 16 -8.00 -2.52 6.33
CA GLN A 16 -6.69 -1.94 6.65
C GLN A 16 -5.99 -2.77 7.72
N LYS A 17 -6.75 -3.26 8.71
CA LYS A 17 -6.21 -4.09 9.78
C LYS A 17 -5.63 -5.38 9.21
N ASP A 18 -6.35 -6.04 8.32
CA ASP A 18 -5.90 -7.29 7.70
C ASP A 18 -4.60 -7.07 6.93
N LEU A 19 -4.55 -6.00 6.13
CA LEU A 19 -3.35 -5.69 5.37
C LEU A 19 -2.18 -5.37 6.29
N ALA A 20 -2.42 -4.58 7.33
CA ALA A 20 -1.39 -4.22 8.31
C ALA A 20 -0.79 -5.47 8.96
N GLU A 21 -1.65 -6.39 9.38
CA GLU A 21 -1.20 -7.66 9.99
C GLU A 21 -0.37 -8.48 9.01
N SER A 22 -0.80 -8.55 7.75
CA SER A 22 -0.08 -9.31 6.73
C SER A 22 1.30 -8.71 6.44
N LEU A 23 1.42 -7.39 6.50
CA LEU A 23 2.68 -6.69 6.24
C LEU A 23 3.50 -6.46 7.50
N LYS A 24 2.97 -6.82 8.67
CA LYS A 24 3.61 -6.65 9.99
C LYS A 24 3.91 -5.20 10.30
N VAL A 25 2.95 -4.32 10.02
CA VAL A 25 3.02 -2.90 10.36
C VAL A 25 1.73 -2.51 11.07
N SER A 26 1.68 -1.28 11.60
CA SER A 26 0.47 -0.81 12.26
C SER A 26 -0.59 -0.42 11.24
N ARG A 27 -1.86 -0.47 11.66
CA ARG A 27 -2.97 0.03 10.85
C ARG A 27 -2.79 1.51 10.53
N GLN A 28 -2.25 2.29 11.48
CA GLN A 28 -1.99 3.70 11.27
C GLN A 28 -1.02 3.91 10.10
N THR A 29 -0.01 3.05 9.99
CA THR A 29 0.94 3.10 8.88
C THR A 29 0.23 2.89 7.54
N ILE A 30 -0.64 1.88 7.47
CA ILE A 30 -1.40 1.61 6.24
C ILE A 30 -2.28 2.81 5.89
N ASN A 31 -2.98 3.36 6.87
CA ASN A 31 -3.84 4.52 6.62
C ASN A 31 -3.04 5.72 6.12
N ALA A 32 -1.89 5.99 6.74
CA ALA A 32 -1.04 7.11 6.33
C ALA A 32 -0.52 6.94 4.91
N ILE A 33 -0.19 5.71 4.51
CA ILE A 33 0.25 5.42 3.15
C ILE A 33 -0.92 5.61 2.17
N GLU A 34 -2.09 5.04 2.47
CA GLU A 34 -3.26 5.12 1.59
C GLU A 34 -3.70 6.56 1.35
N THR A 35 -3.57 7.40 2.36
CA THR A 35 -3.97 8.82 2.24
C THR A 35 -2.87 9.71 1.64
N GLY A 36 -1.73 9.13 1.32
CA GLY A 36 -0.63 9.88 0.70
C GLY A 36 0.19 10.73 1.66
N LYS A 37 -0.04 10.59 2.96
CA LYS A 37 0.69 11.37 3.98
C LYS A 37 2.06 10.82 4.29
N PHE A 38 2.31 9.57 3.96
CA PHE A 38 3.54 8.89 4.30
C PHE A 38 3.91 7.94 3.17
N ASP A 39 5.17 7.99 2.75
CA ASP A 39 5.68 7.06 1.74
C ASP A 39 6.36 5.90 2.46
N PRO A 40 6.07 4.66 2.06
CA PRO A 40 6.65 3.50 2.73
C PRO A 40 8.14 3.41 2.50
N SER A 41 8.84 2.73 3.43
CA SER A 41 10.23 2.37 3.22
C SER A 41 10.36 1.45 2.02
N LEU A 42 11.57 1.32 1.48
CA LEU A 42 11.80 0.41 0.37
C LEU A 42 11.40 -1.03 0.73
N THR A 43 11.77 -1.48 1.93
CA THR A 43 11.41 -2.81 2.38
C THR A 43 9.90 -3.03 2.41
N LEU A 44 9.17 -2.06 2.95
CA LEU A 44 7.71 -2.16 3.00
C LEU A 44 7.11 -2.10 1.60
N THR A 45 7.66 -1.25 0.73
CA THR A 45 7.22 -1.15 -0.66
C THR A 45 7.34 -2.50 -1.37
N ILE A 46 8.45 -3.19 -1.19
CA ILE A 46 8.65 -4.52 -1.77
C ILE A 46 7.62 -5.51 -1.24
N LYS A 47 7.36 -5.48 0.07
CA LYS A 47 6.33 -6.35 0.68
C LYS A 47 4.95 -6.08 0.08
N ILE A 48 4.62 -4.80 -0.13
CA ILE A 48 3.33 -4.42 -0.71
C ILE A 48 3.19 -4.96 -2.14
N THR A 49 4.22 -4.79 -2.97
CA THR A 49 4.17 -5.29 -4.35
C THR A 49 4.01 -6.80 -4.39
N ARG A 50 4.68 -7.51 -3.51
CA ARG A 50 4.58 -8.97 -3.42
C ARG A 50 3.22 -9.42 -2.92
N PHE A 51 2.69 -8.70 -1.94
CA PHE A 51 1.38 -9.04 -1.38
C PHE A 51 0.28 -8.96 -2.43
N PHE A 52 0.28 -7.88 -3.22
CA PHE A 52 -0.73 -7.66 -4.25
C PHE A 52 -0.37 -8.33 -5.58
N ASN A 53 0.85 -8.84 -5.71
CA ASN A 53 1.34 -9.42 -6.96
C ASN A 53 1.20 -8.43 -8.12
N LYS A 54 1.62 -7.21 -7.89
CA LYS A 54 1.54 -6.11 -8.85
C LYS A 54 2.90 -5.43 -8.95
N ASN A 55 3.16 -4.80 -10.09
CA ASN A 55 4.36 -4.00 -10.25
C ASN A 55 4.26 -2.72 -9.42
N LEU A 56 5.40 -2.19 -9.04
CA LEU A 56 5.47 -0.96 -8.26
C LEU A 56 4.63 0.16 -8.88
N GLU A 57 4.74 0.33 -10.18
CA GLU A 57 4.08 1.41 -10.90
C GLU A 57 2.57 1.21 -11.04
N GLU A 58 2.10 -0.02 -10.84
CA GLU A 58 0.66 -0.29 -10.79
C GLU A 58 0.06 0.09 -9.45
N ILE A 59 0.88 0.18 -8.42
CA ILE A 59 0.42 0.48 -7.05
C ILE A 59 0.67 1.94 -6.70
N PHE A 60 1.88 2.43 -6.95
CA PHE A 60 2.28 3.79 -6.62
C PHE A 60 2.35 4.65 -7.87
N LEU A 61 1.65 5.77 -7.84
CA LEU A 61 1.49 6.64 -9.00
C LEU A 61 2.38 7.87 -8.83
N MET A 62 3.35 8.02 -9.73
CA MET A 62 4.19 9.21 -9.76
C MET A 62 3.52 10.25 -10.65
N GLU A 63 3.47 11.48 -10.17
CA GLU A 63 2.99 12.57 -11.00
C GLU A 63 4.07 12.90 -12.03
N LYS A 64 3.62 13.19 -13.24
CA LYS A 64 4.53 13.68 -14.28
C LYS A 64 5.03 15.05 -13.91
N GLU A 65 6.33 15.24 -13.94
CA GLU A 65 6.93 16.54 -13.77
C GLU A 65 6.85 17.36 -15.04
#